data_bdc52b912874e983407d1bc39fba9e20
#
_entry.id   bdc52b912874e983407d1bc39fba9e20
#
_cell.length_a   1.000
_cell.length_b   1.000
_cell.length_c   1.000
_cell.angle_alpha   90.00
_cell.angle_beta   90.00
_cell.angle_gamma   90.00
#
_symmetry.space_group_name_H-M   'P 1'
#
loop_
_entity.id
_entity.type
_entity.pdbx_description
1 polymer ?
#
loop_
_entity_poly.entity_id
_entity_poly.type
_entity_poly.pdbx_seq_one_letter_code
_entity_poly.pdbx_strand_id
1 'polypeptide(L)' 'MPNKEEYIRDFDTRKIIGILDYKPNGDIYAIEFSSRKILGIYRASTDDTIEFNTRRVVTKGNTVVSFIYEAWNKRK' A
#
# COMPACT_ATOMS: atom_id res chain seq x y z
N MET A 1 7.80 18.12 6.79
CA MET A 1 7.86 16.91 7.62
C MET A 1 8.37 15.75 6.79
N PRO A 2 9.29 14.95 7.32
CA PRO A 2 9.74 13.77 6.58
C PRO A 2 8.58 12.77 6.45
N ASN A 3 8.64 11.97 5.39
CA ASN A 3 7.69 10.90 5.20
C ASN A 3 7.93 9.82 6.25
N LYS A 4 6.84 9.18 6.66
CA LYS A 4 6.92 8.05 7.59
C LYS A 4 6.67 6.78 6.81
N GLU A 5 7.44 5.74 7.11
CA GLU A 5 7.27 4.43 6.47
C GLU A 5 6.93 3.39 7.52
N GLU A 6 6.04 2.48 7.14
CA GLU A 6 5.70 1.33 7.97
C GLU A 6 5.93 0.07 7.16
N TYR A 7 6.69 -0.87 7.70
CA TYR A 7 6.96 -2.14 7.02
C TYR A 7 5.88 -3.15 7.35
N ILE A 8 5.37 -3.82 6.31
CA ILE A 8 4.33 -4.83 6.44
C ILE A 8 4.98 -6.21 6.33
N ARG A 9 4.64 -7.09 7.27
CA ARG A 9 5.23 -8.43 7.34
C ARG A 9 4.18 -9.49 7.09
N ASP A 10 4.62 -10.60 6.48
CA ASP A 10 3.79 -11.78 6.33
C ASP A 10 3.56 -12.43 7.69
N PHE A 11 2.34 -12.90 7.95
CA PHE A 11 1.99 -13.50 9.23
C PHE A 11 2.78 -14.78 9.52
N ASP A 12 2.99 -15.59 8.50
CA ASP A 12 3.59 -16.91 8.68
C ASP A 12 5.10 -16.84 8.80
N THR A 13 5.73 -16.12 7.87
CA THR A 13 7.20 -16.11 7.77
C THR A 13 7.85 -14.93 8.45
N ARG A 14 7.06 -13.89 8.78
CA ARG A 14 7.55 -12.63 9.36
C ARG A 14 8.46 -11.86 8.42
N LYS A 15 8.52 -12.22 7.14
CA LYS A 15 9.30 -11.50 6.14
C LYS A 15 8.60 -10.19 5.79
N ILE A 16 9.39 -9.17 5.50
CA ILE A 16 8.86 -7.88 5.03
C ILE A 16 8.37 -8.08 3.60
N ILE A 17 7.10 -7.80 3.37
CA ILE A 17 6.47 -8.00 2.06
C ILE A 17 6.03 -6.69 1.43
N GLY A 18 5.96 -5.62 2.20
CA GLY A 18 5.53 -4.34 1.66
C GLY A 18 5.87 -3.19 2.57
N ILE A 19 5.63 -2.00 2.05
CA ILE A 19 5.88 -0.75 2.75
C ILE A 19 4.66 0.15 2.58
N LEU A 20 4.22 0.77 3.66
CA LEU A 20 3.24 1.86 3.60
C LEU A 20 4.00 3.16 3.78
N ASP A 21 3.99 4.00 2.75
CA ASP A 21 4.70 5.27 2.74
C ASP A 21 3.69 6.39 3.01
N TYR A 22 3.78 6.97 4.19
CA TYR A 22 2.85 8.02 4.65
C TYR A 22 3.37 9.38 4.19
N LYS A 23 2.61 10.03 3.31
CA LYS A 23 2.98 11.34 2.78
C LYS A 23 2.51 12.45 3.72
N PRO A 24 3.16 13.62 3.67
CA PRO A 24 2.77 14.74 4.55
C PRO A 24 1.32 15.20 4.38
N ASN A 25 0.74 15.05 3.18
CA ASN A 25 -0.64 15.45 2.93
C ASN A 25 -1.68 14.44 3.39
N GLY A 26 -1.24 13.32 3.99
CA GLY A 26 -2.14 12.27 4.47
C GLY A 26 -2.33 11.10 3.53
N ASP A 27 -1.83 11.19 2.31
CA ASP A 27 -1.91 10.07 1.38
C ASP A 27 -0.98 8.95 1.84
N ILE A 28 -1.34 7.70 1.47
CA ILE A 28 -0.55 6.52 1.84
C ILE A 28 -0.32 5.70 0.58
N TYR A 29 0.95 5.43 0.28
CA TYR A 29 1.34 4.63 -0.87
C TYR A 29 1.65 3.22 -0.40
N ALA A 30 1.02 2.22 -1.02
CA ALA A 30 1.33 0.81 -0.76
C ALA A 30 2.36 0.35 -1.78
N ILE A 31 3.52 -0.09 -1.31
CA ILE A 31 4.66 -0.41 -2.15
C ILE A 31 5.03 -1.88 -1.94
N GLU A 32 5.24 -2.62 -3.02
CA GLU A 32 5.73 -3.99 -2.93
C GLU A 32 7.22 -3.95 -2.56
N PHE A 33 7.59 -4.71 -1.52
CA PHE A 33 8.95 -4.60 -0.98
C PHE A 33 10.02 -5.07 -1.96
N SER A 34 9.79 -6.20 -2.62
CA SER A 34 10.82 -6.80 -3.47
C SER A 34 11.10 -6.00 -4.73
N SER A 35 10.08 -5.43 -5.35
CA SER A 35 10.20 -4.71 -6.62
C SER A 35 10.18 -3.20 -6.48
N ARG A 36 9.75 -2.71 -5.31
CA ARG A 36 9.54 -1.28 -5.04
C ARG A 36 8.47 -0.65 -5.93
N LYS A 37 7.61 -1.46 -6.53
CA LYS A 37 6.49 -0.96 -7.32
C LYS A 37 5.39 -0.45 -6.42
N ILE A 38 4.78 0.66 -6.80
CA ILE A 38 3.61 1.17 -6.11
C ILE A 38 2.40 0.36 -6.55
N LEU A 39 1.71 -0.25 -5.59
CA LEU A 39 0.56 -1.11 -5.88
C LEU A 39 -0.75 -0.34 -5.83
N GLY A 40 -0.86 0.57 -4.88
CA GLY A 40 -2.06 1.36 -4.71
C GLY A 40 -1.81 2.56 -3.84
N ILE A 41 -2.81 3.45 -3.77
CA ILE A 41 -2.70 4.70 -3.02
C ILE A 41 -4.01 4.94 -2.28
N TYR A 42 -3.90 5.26 -0.99
CA TYR A 42 -5.01 5.84 -0.26
C TYR A 42 -4.92 7.36 -0.38
N ARG A 43 -5.99 7.99 -0.88
CA ARG A 43 -6.04 9.44 -1.03
C ARG A 43 -6.83 10.04 0.12
N ALA A 44 -6.15 10.81 0.96
CA ALA A 44 -6.80 11.41 2.13
C ALA A 44 -7.86 12.45 1.74
N SER A 45 -7.63 13.19 0.66
CA SER A 45 -8.54 14.26 0.24
C SER A 45 -9.91 13.75 -0.15
N THR A 46 -9.99 12.53 -0.71
CA THR A 46 -11.25 11.94 -1.17
C THR A 46 -11.67 10.74 -0.32
N ASP A 47 -10.83 10.34 0.63
CA ASP A 47 -11.06 9.19 1.52
C ASP A 47 -11.38 7.94 0.71
N ASP A 48 -10.53 7.65 -0.28
CA ASP A 48 -10.69 6.45 -1.10
C ASP A 48 -9.32 5.80 -1.37
N THR A 49 -9.38 4.52 -1.77
CA THR A 49 -8.21 3.75 -2.14
C THR A 49 -8.29 3.43 -3.62
N ILE A 50 -7.23 3.75 -4.35
CA ILE A 50 -7.19 3.55 -5.80
C ILE A 50 -6.08 2.56 -6.17
N GLU A 51 -6.28 1.87 -7.29
CA GLU A 51 -5.24 1.05 -7.89
C GLU A 51 -4.29 1.95 -8.66
N PHE A 52 -2.99 1.76 -8.46
CA PHE A 52 -2.00 2.69 -9.02
C PHE A 52 -1.96 2.67 -10.54
N ASN A 53 -1.98 1.48 -11.15
CA ASN A 53 -1.82 1.35 -12.59
C ASN A 53 -2.99 1.94 -13.38
N THR A 54 -4.21 1.68 -12.92
CA THR A 54 -5.42 2.10 -13.64
C THR A 54 -6.03 3.38 -13.10
N ARG A 55 -5.62 3.80 -11.90
CA ARG A 55 -6.17 4.96 -11.19
C ARG A 55 -7.66 4.80 -10.86
N ARG A 56 -8.13 3.56 -10.83
CA ARG A 56 -9.53 3.27 -10.50
C ARG A 56 -9.73 3.21 -9.01
N VAL A 57 -10.84 3.77 -8.54
CA VAL A 57 -11.23 3.67 -7.13
C VAL A 57 -11.64 2.24 -6.85
N VAL A 58 -10.96 1.60 -5.90
CA VAL A 58 -11.25 0.22 -5.51
C VAL A 58 -12.27 0.20 -4.40
N THR A 59 -12.14 1.10 -3.44
CA THR A 59 -13.04 1.16 -2.30
C THR A 59 -12.95 2.52 -1.63
N LYS A 60 -13.97 2.87 -0.87
CA LYS A 60 -13.93 4.03 0.02
C LYS A 60 -13.18 3.66 1.30
N GLY A 61 -12.54 4.65 1.91
CA GLY A 61 -11.76 4.43 3.12
C GLY A 61 -10.38 3.89 2.83
N ASN A 62 -9.66 3.57 3.88
CA ASN A 62 -8.27 3.14 3.80
C ASN A 62 -8.15 1.63 3.85
N THR A 63 -8.05 1.02 2.66
CA THR A 63 -7.81 -0.43 2.54
C THR A 63 -6.52 -0.71 1.77
N VAL A 64 -5.64 0.28 1.70
CA VAL A 64 -4.46 0.22 0.83
C VAL A 64 -3.52 -0.94 1.18
N VAL A 65 -3.46 -1.35 2.45
CA VAL A 65 -2.61 -2.47 2.86
C VAL A 65 -3.01 -3.78 2.19
N SER A 66 -4.27 -3.92 1.77
CA SER A 66 -4.73 -5.14 1.13
C SER A 66 -4.00 -5.42 -0.18
N PHE A 67 -3.56 -4.39 -0.88
CA PHE A 67 -2.77 -4.57 -2.12
C PHE A 67 -1.48 -5.34 -1.84
N ILE A 68 -0.85 -5.07 -0.70
CA ILE A 68 0.40 -5.74 -0.34
C ILE A 68 0.15 -7.23 -0.09
N TYR A 69 -0.89 -7.58 0.66
CA TYR A 69 -1.21 -8.98 0.94
C TYR A 69 -1.65 -9.72 -0.32
N GLU A 70 -2.42 -9.08 -1.18
CA GLU A 70 -2.83 -9.68 -2.44
C GLU A 70 -1.64 -9.98 -3.34
N ALA A 71 -0.72 -9.03 -3.48
CA ALA A 71 0.47 -9.21 -4.30
C ALA A 71 1.33 -10.35 -3.74
N TRP A 72 1.47 -10.42 -2.44
CA TRP A 72 2.24 -11.48 -1.79
C TRP A 72 1.62 -12.85 -2.05
N ASN A 73 0.30 -12.95 -1.89
CA ASN A 73 -0.40 -14.23 -2.09
C ASN A 73 -0.31 -14.72 -3.53
N LYS A 74 -0.33 -13.83 -4.49
CA LYS A 74 -0.21 -14.20 -5.91
C LYS A 74 1.16 -14.78 -6.25
N ARG A 75 2.18 -14.45 -5.45
CA ARG A 75 3.54 -14.89 -5.69
C ARG A 75 3.86 -16.24 -5.06
N LYS A 76 2.99 -16.72 -4.20
CA LYS A 76 3.20 -18.02 -3.51
C LYS A 76 2.97 -19.18 -4.45
#